data_c04027c2bbcf2c38ca58cc0e3c695c56
#
_entry.id   c04027c2bbcf2c38ca58cc0e3c695c56
#
_cell.length_a   1.000
_cell.length_b   1.000
_cell.length_c   1.000
_cell.angle_alpha   90.00
_cell.angle_beta   90.00
_cell.angle_gamma   90.00
#
_symmetry.space_group_name_H-M   'P 1'
#
loop_
_entity.id
_entity.type
_entity.pdbx_description
1 polymer ?
#
loop_
_entity_poly.entity_id
_entity_poly.type
_entity_poly.pdbx_seq_one_letter_code
_entity_poly.pdbx_strand_id
1 'polypeptide(L)'
;MCSASELQTILYQVAQAYRRVFGSHIEQILLYGSYARGTNDEESDIDLVAIVHGDRRELQDKLKKVWDISSDLELEYGIIISPTVIPYEEYMKYKADLPYYRNISQEGIPIAS
;
A
#
# COMPACT_ATOMS: atom_id res chain seq x y z
N MET A 1 10.86 -13.24 8.36
CA MET A 1 11.12 -12.04 7.52
C MET A 1 11.43 -12.50 6.10
N CYS A 2 10.85 -11.84 5.11
CA CYS A 2 11.11 -12.22 3.73
C CYS A 2 12.44 -11.65 3.22
N SER A 3 13.01 -12.31 2.21
CA SER A 3 14.23 -11.82 1.56
C SER A 3 13.94 -10.57 0.73
N ALA A 4 14.98 -9.87 0.29
CA ALA A 4 14.83 -8.70 -0.58
C ALA A 4 14.11 -9.05 -1.88
N SER A 5 14.42 -10.22 -2.48
CA SER A 5 13.77 -10.63 -3.72
C SER A 5 12.30 -11.02 -3.49
N GLU A 6 11.99 -11.65 -2.37
CA GLU A 6 10.62 -11.95 -2.02
C GLU A 6 9.81 -10.68 -1.79
N LEU A 7 10.40 -9.69 -1.12
CA LEU A 7 9.75 -8.40 -0.92
C LEU A 7 9.43 -7.75 -2.26
N GLN A 8 10.37 -7.73 -3.19
CA GLN A 8 10.13 -7.16 -4.52
C GLN A 8 9.01 -7.88 -5.25
N THR A 9 8.94 -9.20 -5.14
CA THR A 9 7.88 -9.99 -5.76
C THR A 9 6.52 -9.64 -5.15
N ILE A 10 6.46 -9.56 -3.82
CA ILE A 10 5.22 -9.19 -3.11
C ILE A 10 4.76 -7.80 -3.53
N LEU A 11 5.67 -6.82 -3.51
CA LEU A 11 5.34 -5.44 -3.88
C LEU A 11 4.83 -5.35 -5.32
N TYR A 12 5.46 -6.07 -6.24
CA TYR A 12 5.03 -6.12 -7.63
C TYR A 12 3.61 -6.68 -7.75
N GLN A 13 3.33 -7.79 -7.08
CA GLN A 13 2.02 -8.44 -7.19
C GLN A 13 0.91 -7.61 -6.55
N VAL A 14 1.18 -6.96 -5.42
CA VAL A 14 0.18 -6.10 -4.80
C VAL A 14 -0.05 -4.84 -5.65
N ALA A 15 1.01 -4.28 -6.24
CA ALA A 15 0.87 -3.16 -7.16
C ALA A 15 0.00 -3.53 -8.36
N GLN A 16 0.18 -4.73 -8.92
CA GLN A 16 -0.66 -5.22 -10.01
C GLN A 16 -2.11 -5.38 -9.57
N ALA A 17 -2.34 -5.86 -8.34
CA ALA A 17 -3.68 -5.96 -7.79
C ALA A 17 -4.35 -4.60 -7.69
N TYR A 18 -3.64 -3.59 -7.17
CA TYR A 18 -4.14 -2.22 -7.13
C TYR A 18 -4.51 -1.72 -8.53
N ARG A 19 -3.65 -1.94 -9.51
CA ARG A 19 -3.88 -1.49 -10.88
C ARG A 19 -5.08 -2.17 -11.52
N ARG A 20 -5.25 -3.45 -11.24
CA ARG A 20 -6.39 -4.21 -11.75
C ARG A 20 -7.70 -3.68 -11.19
N VAL A 21 -7.71 -3.29 -9.91
CA VAL A 21 -8.92 -2.86 -9.22
C VAL A 21 -9.23 -1.38 -9.48
N PHE A 22 -8.23 -0.51 -9.43
CA PHE A 22 -8.43 0.94 -9.50
C PHE A 22 -8.03 1.55 -10.85
N GLY A 23 -7.21 0.88 -11.62
CA GLY A 23 -6.86 1.30 -12.98
C GLY A 23 -6.20 2.67 -13.05
N SER A 24 -6.67 3.49 -13.98
CA SER A 24 -6.10 4.81 -14.23
C SER A 24 -6.40 5.85 -13.14
N HIS A 25 -7.21 5.50 -12.16
CA HIS A 25 -7.50 6.40 -11.04
C HIS A 25 -6.38 6.46 -10.00
N ILE A 26 -5.40 5.56 -10.09
CA ILE A 26 -4.27 5.54 -9.17
C ILE A 26 -3.35 6.72 -9.45
N GLU A 27 -3.09 7.52 -8.42
CA GLU A 27 -2.10 8.59 -8.51
C GLU A 27 -0.73 8.07 -8.09
N GLN A 28 -0.67 7.27 -7.01
CA GLN A 28 0.59 6.80 -6.47
C GLN A 28 0.36 5.55 -5.63
N ILE A 29 1.34 4.63 -5.62
CA ILE A 29 1.37 3.47 -4.72
C ILE A 29 2.66 3.59 -3.93
N LEU A 30 2.56 3.51 -2.59
CA LEU A 30 3.68 3.72 -1.68
C LEU A 30 3.87 2.53 -0.75
N LEU A 31 5.13 2.18 -0.50
CA LEU A 31 5.51 1.32 0.61
C LEU A 31 5.67 2.22 1.84
N TYR A 32 5.08 1.83 2.96
CA TYR A 32 5.06 2.64 4.17
C TYR A 32 5.48 1.78 5.37
N GLY A 33 5.64 2.40 6.53
CA GLY A 33 5.92 1.72 7.78
C GLY A 33 7.36 1.25 7.91
N SER A 34 7.58 0.20 8.70
CA SER A 34 8.93 -0.25 9.05
C SER A 34 9.75 -0.71 7.86
N TYR A 35 9.12 -1.35 6.86
CA TYR A 35 9.83 -1.76 5.65
C TYR A 35 10.33 -0.56 4.85
N ALA A 36 9.58 0.54 4.83
CA ALA A 36 10.00 1.77 4.15
C ALA A 36 11.15 2.45 4.90
N ARG A 37 11.13 2.40 6.24
CA ARG A 37 12.16 3.01 7.07
C ARG A 37 13.43 2.16 7.22
N GLY A 38 13.38 0.89 6.81
CA GLY A 38 14.49 -0.03 7.00
C GLY A 38 14.63 -0.53 8.44
N THR A 39 13.57 -0.42 9.24
CA THR A 39 13.56 -0.86 10.64
C THR A 39 12.74 -2.14 10.84
N ASN A 40 12.41 -2.82 9.75
CA ASN A 40 11.61 -4.04 9.82
C ASN A 40 12.33 -5.19 10.50
N ASP A 41 11.54 -6.03 11.17
CA ASP A 41 12.00 -7.28 11.79
C ASP A 41 11.08 -8.43 11.37
N GLU A 42 11.22 -9.58 12.02
CA GLU A 42 10.45 -10.78 11.66
C GLU A 42 8.94 -10.63 11.89
N GLU A 43 8.54 -9.71 12.74
CA GLU A 43 7.13 -9.49 13.06
C GLU A 43 6.53 -8.30 12.31
N SER A 44 7.32 -7.61 11.49
CA SER A 44 6.85 -6.44 10.77
C SER A 44 5.90 -6.80 9.65
N ASP A 45 4.82 -6.01 9.51
CA ASP A 45 3.88 -6.11 8.39
C ASP A 45 4.42 -5.31 7.21
N ILE A 46 4.01 -5.71 6.02
CA ILE A 46 4.27 -4.91 4.81
C ILE A 46 3.07 -3.97 4.63
N ASP A 47 3.30 -2.68 4.86
CA ASP A 47 2.26 -1.66 4.74
C ASP A 47 2.33 -0.98 3.39
N LEU A 48 1.21 -0.98 2.67
CA LEU A 48 1.11 -0.37 1.36
C LEU A 48 -0.05 0.61 1.33
N VAL A 49 0.16 1.73 0.64
CA VAL A 49 -0.87 2.77 0.50
C VAL A 49 -1.00 3.11 -0.97
N ALA A 50 -2.22 3.08 -1.48
CA ALA A 50 -2.53 3.61 -2.80
C ALA A 50 -3.28 4.92 -2.63
N ILE A 51 -2.82 5.96 -3.32
CA ILE A 51 -3.50 7.25 -3.37
C ILE A 51 -4.29 7.26 -4.67
N VAL A 52 -5.62 7.31 -4.57
CA VAL A 52 -6.51 7.02 -5.68
C VAL A 52 -7.60 8.10 -5.78
N HIS A 53 -7.89 8.53 -7.00
CA HIS A 53 -8.98 9.45 -7.25
C HIS A 53 -10.31 8.73 -7.09
N GLY A 54 -11.22 9.29 -6.29
CA GLY A 54 -12.54 8.71 -6.09
C GLY A 54 -13.10 8.96 -4.71
N ASP A 55 -14.32 8.49 -4.51
CA ASP A 55 -15.04 8.60 -3.24
C ASP A 55 -14.51 7.58 -2.24
N ARG A 56 -14.33 8.00 -0.99
CA ARG A 56 -13.79 7.14 0.08
C ARG A 56 -14.54 5.81 0.21
N ARG A 57 -15.86 5.87 0.25
CA ARG A 57 -16.68 4.68 0.42
C ARG A 57 -16.49 3.69 -0.72
N GLU A 58 -16.51 4.21 -1.94
CA GLU A 58 -16.34 3.40 -3.14
C GLU A 58 -14.95 2.78 -3.19
N LEU A 59 -13.92 3.56 -2.86
CA LEU A 59 -12.55 3.07 -2.84
C LEU A 59 -12.35 1.99 -1.78
N GLN A 60 -12.90 2.18 -0.59
CA GLN A 60 -12.81 1.18 0.48
C GLN A 60 -13.51 -0.11 0.10
N ASP A 61 -14.63 -0.02 -0.58
CA ASP A 61 -15.35 -1.20 -1.04
C ASP A 61 -14.54 -1.98 -2.08
N LYS A 62 -13.92 -1.28 -3.02
CA LYS A 62 -13.08 -1.91 -4.04
C LYS A 62 -11.79 -2.50 -3.45
N LEU A 63 -11.29 -1.92 -2.36
CA LEU A 63 -10.07 -2.39 -1.71
C LEU A 63 -10.17 -3.85 -1.26
N LYS A 64 -11.36 -4.34 -0.98
CA LYS A 64 -11.58 -5.73 -0.59
C LYS A 64 -11.04 -6.72 -1.62
N LYS A 65 -11.06 -6.37 -2.89
CA LYS A 65 -10.50 -7.21 -3.95
C LYS A 65 -8.98 -7.27 -3.88
N VAL A 66 -8.34 -6.18 -3.47
CA VAL A 66 -6.90 -6.16 -3.24
C VAL A 66 -6.55 -7.04 -2.04
N TRP A 67 -7.35 -6.98 -0.98
CA TRP A 67 -7.17 -7.83 0.20
C TRP A 67 -7.24 -9.32 -0.14
N ASP A 68 -8.13 -9.72 -1.03
CA ASP A 68 -8.23 -11.12 -1.45
C ASP A 68 -6.91 -11.62 -2.05
N ILE A 69 -6.29 -10.79 -2.88
CA ILE A 69 -5.01 -11.14 -3.50
C ILE A 69 -3.88 -11.11 -2.46
N SER A 70 -3.86 -10.11 -1.58
CA SER A 70 -2.83 -10.02 -0.55
C SER A 70 -2.93 -11.17 0.46
N SER A 71 -4.13 -11.67 0.74
CA SER A 71 -4.32 -12.83 1.61
C SER A 71 -3.66 -14.08 1.05
N ASP A 72 -3.76 -14.29 -0.26
CA ASP A 72 -3.08 -15.41 -0.91
C ASP A 72 -1.55 -15.28 -0.77
N LEU A 73 -1.03 -14.07 -0.93
CA LEU A 73 0.40 -13.81 -0.77
C LEU A 73 0.85 -14.01 0.68
N GLU A 74 0.02 -13.64 1.64
CA GLU A 74 0.32 -13.87 3.06
C GLU A 74 0.50 -15.36 3.35
N LEU A 75 -0.36 -16.20 2.78
CA LEU A 75 -0.27 -17.64 2.94
C LEU A 75 0.99 -18.20 2.28
N GLU A 76 1.34 -17.68 1.12
CA GLU A 76 2.50 -18.15 0.37
C GLU A 76 3.82 -17.77 1.03
N TYR A 77 3.93 -16.55 1.53
CA TYR A 77 5.21 -16.02 2.06
C TYR A 77 5.29 -15.96 3.58
N GLY A 78 4.19 -16.24 4.27
CA GLY A 78 4.19 -16.25 5.74
C GLY A 78 4.39 -14.87 6.35
N ILE A 79 3.92 -13.80 5.70
CA ILE A 79 4.09 -12.43 6.17
C ILE A 79 2.76 -11.68 6.02
N ILE A 80 2.46 -10.80 6.97
CA ILE A 80 1.23 -10.02 6.93
C ILE A 80 1.40 -8.84 5.97
N ILE A 81 0.43 -8.66 5.09
CA ILE A 81 0.42 -7.58 4.10
C ILE A 81 -0.83 -6.73 4.34
N SER A 82 -0.64 -5.42 4.51
CA SER A 82 -1.71 -4.50 4.86
C SER A 82 -1.89 -3.42 3.79
N PRO A 83 -2.63 -3.72 2.69
CA PRO A 83 -2.92 -2.71 1.67
C PRO A 83 -4.00 -1.76 2.16
N THR A 84 -3.80 -0.47 1.93
CA THR A 84 -4.78 0.57 2.25
C THR A 84 -4.99 1.47 1.05
N VAL A 85 -6.02 2.31 1.09
CA VAL A 85 -6.30 3.29 0.05
C VAL A 85 -6.68 4.61 0.69
N ILE A 86 -6.21 5.71 0.10
CA ILE A 86 -6.53 7.07 0.53
C ILE A 86 -7.05 7.83 -0.68
N PRO A 87 -8.21 8.51 -0.54
CA PRO A 87 -8.69 9.37 -1.62
C PRO A 87 -7.71 10.50 -1.90
N TYR A 88 -7.41 10.72 -3.19
CA TYR A 88 -6.41 11.70 -3.61
C TYR A 88 -6.69 13.11 -3.06
N GLU A 89 -7.94 13.57 -3.17
CA GLU A 89 -8.28 14.93 -2.73
C GLU A 89 -8.11 15.08 -1.22
N GLU A 90 -8.48 14.05 -0.45
CA GLU A 90 -8.32 14.05 1.00
C GLU A 90 -6.83 14.08 1.37
N TYR A 91 -6.02 13.26 0.70
CA TYR A 91 -4.58 13.23 0.92
C TYR A 91 -3.95 14.61 0.65
N MET A 92 -4.28 15.21 -0.49
CA MET A 92 -3.72 16.51 -0.86
C MET A 92 -4.15 17.61 0.11
N LYS A 93 -5.36 17.52 0.64
CA LYS A 93 -5.88 18.50 1.58
C LYS A 93 -5.19 18.43 2.94
N TYR A 94 -4.89 17.24 3.42
CA TYR A 94 -4.44 17.03 4.80
C TYR A 94 -2.98 16.58 4.95
N LYS A 95 -2.26 16.36 3.86
CA LYS A 95 -0.90 15.80 3.95
C LYS A 95 0.09 16.65 4.74
N ALA A 96 -0.14 17.95 4.85
CA ALA A 96 0.72 18.84 5.62
C ALA A 96 0.29 18.94 7.08
N ASP A 97 -0.95 18.61 7.40
CA ASP A 97 -1.55 18.88 8.71
C ASP A 97 -1.77 17.64 9.56
N LEU A 98 -2.28 16.56 8.98
CA LEU A 98 -2.58 15.34 9.74
C LEU A 98 -1.36 14.45 9.83
N PRO A 99 -0.97 14.02 11.05
CA PRO A 99 0.26 13.24 11.25
C PRO A 99 0.37 12.01 10.36
N TYR A 100 -0.68 11.23 10.22
CA TYR A 100 -0.66 10.02 9.39
C TYR A 100 -0.35 10.34 7.94
N TYR A 101 -1.07 11.31 7.36
CA TYR A 101 -0.88 11.68 5.96
C TYR A 101 0.47 12.35 5.73
N ARG A 102 0.91 13.18 6.69
CA ARG A 102 2.22 13.80 6.63
C ARG A 102 3.33 12.76 6.64
N ASN A 103 3.22 11.75 7.50
CA ASN A 103 4.21 10.68 7.59
C ASN A 103 4.27 9.87 6.30
N ILE A 104 3.12 9.58 5.70
CA ILE A 104 3.07 8.90 4.40
C ILE A 104 3.79 9.74 3.34
N SER A 105 3.56 11.05 3.32
CA SER A 105 4.18 11.95 2.37
C SER A 105 5.70 12.00 2.52
N GLN A 106 6.19 11.97 3.76
CA GLN A 106 7.63 12.10 4.05
C GLN A 106 8.37 10.77 3.98
N GLU A 107 7.76 9.69 4.43
CA GLU A 107 8.43 8.39 4.59
C GLU A 107 8.05 7.35 3.55
N GLY A 108 6.94 7.53 2.84
CA GLY A 108 6.49 6.57 1.85
C GLY A 108 7.44 6.46 0.68
N ILE A 109 7.70 5.24 0.22
CA ILE A 109 8.56 4.97 -0.92
C ILE A 109 7.69 4.60 -2.11
N PRO A 110 7.73 5.39 -3.21
CA PRO A 110 6.95 5.05 -4.40
C PRO A 110 7.35 3.69 -4.97
N ILE A 111 6.36 2.91 -5.36
CA ILE A 111 6.57 1.60 -5.97
C ILE A 111 6.35 1.73 -7.46
N ALA A 112 7.38 1.38 -8.23
CA ALA A 112 7.26 1.29 -9.68
C ALA A 112 6.51 0.01 -10.04
N SER A 113 5.70 0.09 -11.04
CA SER A 113 4.92 -1.04 -11.48
C SER A 113 5.32 -1.45 -12.88
#